data_09016b944a74028938d6d7aed2fe3962
#
_entry.id   09016b944a74028938d6d7aed2fe3962
#
_cell.length_a   1.000
_cell.length_b   1.000
_cell.length_c   1.000
_cell.angle_alpha   90.00
_cell.angle_beta   90.00
_cell.angle_gamma   90.00
#
_symmetry.space_group_name_H-M   'P 1'
#
loop_
_entity.id
_entity.type
_entity.pdbx_description
1 polymer ?
#
loop_
_entity_poly.entity_id
_entity_poly.type
_entity_poly.pdbx_seq_one_letter_code
_entity_poly.pdbx_strand_id
1 'polypeptide(L)'
;YGMVIRDWSSDVCSSDLVKGTIELIAWPDIREVVPGEPVVIKVALFNQKTGHKFPTGSVEDRIVWLHVEATDAAGTVYHLPVDRKGFEGEDLTIGADALAYQDMGIPLDLPDFPGVQRDGIPIGDRIFRMPYFDPQGRMTIQQWNTASFGVDYRIGPRETKIETFTFPIPDNATAGEMKITATLNYQKLMTPVAGFLEVPEEEAEVIVVNQYLTHVTVLP
;
A
#
# COMPACT_ATOMS: atom_id res chain seq x y z
N TYR A 1 -4.32 36.97 -3.85
CA TYR A 1 -5.23 36.21 -2.99
C TYR A 1 -4.37 35.25 -2.19
N GLY A 2 -4.08 35.64 -0.95
CA GLY A 2 -3.43 34.74 0.00
C GLY A 2 -4.43 33.63 0.38
N MET A 3 -4.21 32.43 -0.10
CA MET A 3 -4.89 31.25 0.36
C MET A 3 -4.42 31.03 1.80
N VAL A 4 -5.25 31.37 2.78
CA VAL A 4 -5.01 30.96 4.15
C VAL A 4 -5.16 29.44 4.15
N ILE A 5 -4.04 28.73 4.10
CA ILE A 5 -3.99 27.33 4.45
C ILE A 5 -4.34 27.30 5.95
N ARG A 6 -5.62 27.16 6.24
CA ARG A 6 -6.04 26.84 7.61
C ARG A 6 -5.41 25.51 7.95
N ASP A 7 -4.80 25.48 9.07
CA ASP A 7 -4.21 24.35 9.75
C ASP A 7 -5.05 23.07 9.59
N TRP A 8 -4.80 22.35 8.52
CA TRP A 8 -5.36 21.02 8.25
C TRP A 8 -4.64 19.97 9.07
N SER A 9 -3.58 20.39 9.77
CA SER A 9 -2.64 19.48 10.42
C SER A 9 -3.10 19.04 11.80
N SER A 10 -3.97 19.81 12.47
CA SER A 10 -4.13 19.58 13.90
C SER A 10 -5.18 18.56 14.31
N ASP A 11 -6.22 18.26 13.51
CA ASP A 11 -7.35 17.58 14.14
C ASP A 11 -7.93 16.33 13.44
N VAL A 12 -7.61 16.00 12.20
CA VAL A 12 -8.37 14.93 11.50
C VAL A 12 -7.55 13.73 11.04
N CYS A 13 -6.24 13.82 11.08
CA CYS A 13 -5.35 12.73 10.67
C CYS A 13 -4.15 12.57 11.61
N SER A 14 -4.38 12.66 12.91
CA SER A 14 -3.32 12.24 13.82
C SER A 14 -3.00 10.77 13.57
N SER A 15 -1.74 10.40 13.61
CA SER A 15 -1.27 9.01 13.46
C SER A 15 -2.06 8.05 14.34
N ASP A 16 -2.52 8.54 15.50
CA ASP A 16 -3.27 7.75 16.48
C ASP A 16 -4.70 7.41 16.03
N LEU A 17 -5.33 8.26 15.18
CA LEU A 17 -6.67 7.98 14.65
C LEU A 17 -6.64 6.91 13.55
N VAL A 18 -5.53 6.77 12.85
CA VAL A 18 -5.38 5.80 11.75
C VAL A 18 -4.97 4.43 12.29
N LYS A 19 -4.18 4.40 13.36
CA LYS A 19 -3.70 3.16 13.98
C LYS A 19 -4.84 2.27 14.45
N GLY A 20 -4.82 1.01 14.01
CA GLY A 20 -5.80 -0.01 14.38
C GLY A 20 -7.22 0.25 13.85
N THR A 21 -7.40 1.10 12.84
CA THR A 21 -8.72 1.29 12.18
C THR A 21 -9.11 0.11 11.31
N ILE A 22 -8.13 -0.55 10.72
CA ILE A 22 -8.28 -1.78 9.94
C ILE A 22 -7.72 -2.93 10.76
N GLU A 23 -8.52 -3.93 11.03
CA GLU A 23 -8.04 -5.18 11.61
C GLU A 23 -7.29 -5.98 10.54
N LEU A 24 -6.18 -6.58 10.95
CA LEU A 24 -5.31 -7.35 10.07
C LEU A 24 -5.10 -8.74 10.68
N ILE A 25 -5.30 -9.78 9.89
CA ILE A 25 -5.03 -11.17 10.26
C ILE A 25 -4.35 -11.86 9.08
N ALA A 26 -3.26 -12.57 9.34
CA ALA A 26 -2.57 -13.36 8.33
C ALA A 26 -2.48 -14.83 8.75
N TRP A 27 -2.64 -15.75 7.81
CA TRP A 27 -2.48 -17.17 8.07
C TRP A 27 -1.95 -17.91 6.83
N PRO A 28 -1.02 -18.87 7.01
CA PRO A 28 -0.61 -19.78 5.95
C PRO A 28 -1.66 -20.88 5.75
N ASP A 29 -1.73 -21.43 4.54
CA ASP A 29 -2.58 -22.58 4.22
C ASP A 29 -2.00 -23.89 4.80
N ILE A 30 -0.68 -23.98 4.95
CA ILE A 30 0.06 -25.08 5.56
C ILE A 30 1.00 -24.56 6.64
N ARG A 31 1.32 -25.39 7.63
CA ARG A 31 2.19 -25.02 8.75
C ARG A 31 3.62 -25.51 8.61
N GLU A 32 3.82 -26.55 7.81
CA GLU A 32 5.12 -27.16 7.54
C GLU A 32 5.33 -27.22 6.04
N VAL A 33 6.50 -26.89 5.56
CA VAL A 33 6.84 -26.80 4.13
C VAL A 33 8.30 -27.17 3.94
N VAL A 34 8.63 -27.76 2.80
CA VAL A 34 10.03 -28.01 2.41
C VAL A 34 10.51 -26.95 1.43
N PRO A 35 11.84 -26.69 1.34
CA PRO A 35 12.40 -25.81 0.32
C PRO A 35 11.94 -26.22 -1.09
N GLY A 36 11.66 -25.24 -1.95
CA GLY A 36 11.11 -25.42 -3.29
C GLY A 36 9.59 -25.55 -3.37
N GLU A 37 8.89 -25.86 -2.28
CA GLU A 37 7.43 -25.91 -2.26
C GLU A 37 6.81 -24.52 -1.99
N PRO A 38 5.64 -24.23 -2.57
CA PRO A 38 4.93 -22.98 -2.30
C PRO A 38 4.11 -23.08 -0.99
N VAL A 39 4.07 -21.97 -0.25
CA VAL A 39 3.10 -21.71 0.80
C VAL A 39 2.18 -20.56 0.37
N VAL A 40 0.89 -20.69 0.64
CA VAL A 40 -0.08 -19.65 0.35
C VAL A 40 -0.44 -18.91 1.63
N ILE A 41 -0.06 -17.64 1.68
CA ILE A 41 -0.38 -16.75 2.79
C ILE A 41 -1.63 -15.97 2.43
N LYS A 42 -2.65 -16.03 3.27
CA LYS A 42 -3.85 -15.20 3.16
C LYS A 42 -3.81 -14.12 4.21
N VAL A 43 -4.14 -12.89 3.78
CA VAL A 43 -4.20 -11.73 4.66
C VAL A 43 -5.59 -11.11 4.55
N ALA A 44 -6.32 -11.12 5.66
CA ALA A 44 -7.62 -10.45 5.76
C ALA A 44 -7.46 -9.06 6.37
N LEU A 45 -8.10 -8.08 5.71
CA LEU A 45 -8.19 -6.69 6.15
C LEU A 45 -9.66 -6.36 6.40
N PHE A 46 -10.02 -6.05 7.62
CA PHE A 46 -11.40 -5.75 8.01
C PHE A 46 -11.53 -4.29 8.48
N ASN A 47 -12.35 -3.52 7.76
CA ASN A 47 -12.67 -2.16 8.13
C ASN A 47 -13.78 -2.15 9.20
N GLN A 48 -13.39 -2.30 10.45
CA GLN A 48 -14.30 -2.38 11.58
C GLN A 48 -14.74 -1.00 12.10
N LYS A 49 -13.80 -0.05 12.13
CA LYS A 49 -13.96 1.18 12.92
C LYS A 49 -14.38 2.40 12.10
N THR A 50 -14.13 2.42 10.78
CA THR A 50 -14.52 3.57 9.98
C THR A 50 -15.92 3.38 9.39
N GLY A 51 -16.76 4.41 9.49
CA GLY A 51 -18.08 4.42 8.86
C GLY A 51 -18.06 4.70 7.35
N HIS A 52 -16.90 4.74 6.72
CA HIS A 52 -16.65 5.08 5.33
C HIS A 52 -15.54 4.22 4.74
N LYS A 53 -15.31 4.34 3.42
CA LYS A 53 -14.19 3.67 2.76
C LYS A 53 -12.84 4.18 3.29
N PHE A 54 -11.88 3.27 3.43
CA PHE A 54 -10.52 3.58 3.86
C PHE A 54 -9.53 3.36 2.70
N PRO A 55 -8.67 4.33 2.35
CA PRO A 55 -8.62 5.71 2.86
C PRO A 55 -9.82 6.56 2.43
N THR A 56 -9.99 7.71 3.07
CA THR A 56 -11.04 8.70 2.78
C THR A 56 -10.46 10.11 2.70
N GLY A 57 -11.31 11.11 2.38
CA GLY A 57 -10.90 12.51 2.15
C GLY A 57 -10.28 12.66 0.77
N SER A 58 -9.18 13.40 0.66
CA SER A 58 -8.40 13.54 -0.59
C SER A 58 -7.70 12.21 -0.90
N VAL A 59 -8.47 11.27 -1.44
CA VAL A 59 -8.00 9.88 -1.67
C VAL A 59 -6.95 9.77 -2.75
N GLU A 60 -6.87 10.75 -3.62
CA GLU A 60 -5.87 10.90 -4.67
C GLU A 60 -4.46 11.15 -4.11
N ASP A 61 -4.36 11.81 -2.96
CA ASP A 61 -3.10 12.14 -2.29
C ASP A 61 -2.67 11.08 -1.27
N ARG A 62 -3.58 10.18 -0.91
CA ARG A 62 -3.39 9.21 0.18
C ARG A 62 -3.08 7.84 -0.37
N ILE A 63 -2.08 7.21 0.20
CA ILE A 63 -1.67 5.87 -0.18
C ILE A 63 -1.83 4.93 1.01
N VAL A 64 -2.49 3.79 0.77
CA VAL A 64 -2.56 2.66 1.70
C VAL A 64 -2.04 1.43 1.00
N TRP A 65 -1.12 0.72 1.62
CA TRP A 65 -0.60 -0.51 1.03
C TRP A 65 -0.30 -1.57 2.07
N LEU A 66 -0.47 -2.82 1.66
CA LEU A 66 -0.14 -4.00 2.43
C LEU A 66 1.21 -4.54 1.94
N HIS A 67 2.17 -4.53 2.83
CA HIS A 67 3.48 -5.13 2.67
C HIS A 67 3.53 -6.47 3.38
N VAL A 68 4.02 -7.52 2.71
CA VAL A 68 4.20 -8.82 3.32
C VAL A 68 5.62 -9.32 3.10
N GLU A 69 6.26 -9.76 4.18
CA GLU A 69 7.61 -10.30 4.15
C GLU A 69 7.71 -11.60 4.94
N ALA A 70 8.64 -12.45 4.57
CA ALA A 70 9.03 -13.63 5.33
C ALA A 70 10.49 -13.49 5.78
N THR A 71 10.79 -13.92 7.00
CA THR A 71 12.15 -13.95 7.54
C THR A 71 12.46 -15.37 7.98
N ASP A 72 13.49 -15.99 7.40
CA ASP A 72 13.90 -17.36 7.75
C ASP A 72 14.66 -17.41 9.08
N ALA A 73 14.99 -18.61 9.54
CA ALA A 73 15.69 -18.83 10.81
C ALA A 73 17.10 -18.23 10.85
N ALA A 74 17.72 -17.92 9.70
CA ALA A 74 19.00 -17.20 9.61
C ALA A 74 18.85 -15.68 9.60
N GLY A 75 17.61 -15.16 9.52
CA GLY A 75 17.34 -13.74 9.45
C GLY A 75 17.32 -13.19 8.01
N THR A 76 17.31 -14.05 7.00
CA THR A 76 17.17 -13.61 5.61
C THR A 76 15.74 -13.18 5.35
N VAL A 77 15.56 -11.97 4.82
CA VAL A 77 14.24 -11.39 4.53
C VAL A 77 13.88 -11.58 3.07
N TYR A 78 12.66 -12.05 2.82
CA TYR A 78 12.07 -12.25 1.51
C TYR A 78 10.80 -11.42 1.39
N HIS A 79 10.71 -10.59 0.35
CA HIS A 79 9.49 -9.86 0.02
C HIS A 79 8.50 -10.79 -0.69
N LEU A 80 7.24 -10.76 -0.29
CA LEU A 80 6.15 -11.55 -0.86
C LEU A 80 5.25 -10.63 -1.71
N PRO A 81 5.33 -10.73 -3.05
CA PRO A 81 4.40 -9.99 -3.90
C PRO A 81 2.99 -10.58 -3.82
N VAL A 82 1.96 -9.72 -3.88
CA VAL A 82 0.57 -10.15 -3.93
C VAL A 82 0.29 -10.94 -5.21
N ASP A 83 -0.55 -11.97 -5.12
CA ASP A 83 -1.00 -12.74 -6.28
C ASP A 83 -1.87 -11.87 -7.19
N ARG A 84 -1.62 -11.91 -8.49
CA ARG A 84 -2.33 -11.10 -9.50
C ARG A 84 -3.76 -11.54 -9.77
N LYS A 85 -4.13 -12.72 -9.36
CA LYS A 85 -5.45 -13.29 -9.66
C LYS A 85 -6.53 -12.52 -8.91
N GLY A 86 -7.37 -11.80 -9.65
CA GLY A 86 -8.49 -11.02 -9.09
C GLY A 86 -8.31 -9.50 -9.20
N PHE A 87 -7.21 -9.02 -9.75
CA PHE A 87 -6.99 -7.59 -10.03
C PHE A 87 -7.29 -7.27 -11.49
N GLU A 88 -8.56 -7.14 -11.83
CA GLU A 88 -8.96 -6.66 -13.14
C GLU A 88 -8.75 -5.14 -13.20
N GLY A 89 -7.90 -4.68 -14.13
CA GLY A 89 -7.70 -3.27 -14.44
C GLY A 89 -6.55 -2.58 -13.72
N GLU A 90 -5.84 -3.23 -12.80
CA GLU A 90 -4.64 -2.71 -12.17
C GLU A 90 -3.48 -3.69 -12.32
N ASP A 91 -2.47 -3.35 -13.10
CA ASP A 91 -1.27 -4.17 -13.22
C ASP A 91 -0.24 -3.74 -12.16
N LEU A 92 -0.28 -4.41 -11.02
CA LEU A 92 0.62 -4.15 -9.89
C LEU A 92 2.08 -4.53 -10.16
N THR A 93 2.36 -5.15 -11.32
CA THR A 93 3.71 -5.55 -11.69
C THR A 93 4.32 -4.69 -12.77
N ILE A 94 3.56 -3.89 -13.47
CA ILE A 94 4.09 -2.89 -14.37
C ILE A 94 4.66 -1.78 -13.50
N GLY A 95 5.87 -1.99 -13.06
CA GLY A 95 6.75 -1.02 -12.48
C GLY A 95 6.12 -0.01 -11.52
N ALA A 96 6.67 1.16 -11.56
CA ALA A 96 6.20 2.32 -10.85
C ALA A 96 4.78 2.77 -11.23
N ASP A 97 4.23 2.25 -12.30
CA ASP A 97 3.16 2.93 -13.03
C ASP A 97 1.81 2.88 -12.32
N ALA A 98 1.56 1.86 -11.50
CA ALA A 98 0.34 1.80 -10.69
C ALA A 98 0.20 2.94 -9.67
N LEU A 99 1.30 3.66 -9.38
CA LEU A 99 1.34 4.83 -8.51
C LEU A 99 1.94 6.06 -9.17
N ALA A 100 2.26 6.00 -10.47
CA ALA A 100 2.83 7.14 -11.18
C ALA A 100 1.73 8.17 -11.49
N TYR A 101 1.80 9.32 -10.84
CA TYR A 101 0.97 10.47 -11.16
C TYR A 101 1.68 11.32 -12.19
N GLN A 102 1.16 11.34 -13.41
CA GLN A 102 1.74 12.07 -14.52
C GLN A 102 1.26 13.52 -14.61
N ASP A 103 0.10 13.79 -14.04
CA ASP A 103 -0.47 15.14 -13.95
C ASP A 103 -0.69 15.53 -12.49
N MET A 104 0.29 16.16 -11.91
CA MET A 104 0.25 16.64 -10.52
C MET A 104 -0.22 18.09 -10.41
N GLY A 105 -0.47 18.79 -11.54
CA GLY A 105 -0.75 20.23 -11.54
C GLY A 105 0.41 21.09 -11.09
N ILE A 106 1.53 20.49 -10.88
CA ILE A 106 2.75 21.17 -10.53
C ILE A 106 3.42 21.54 -11.85
N PRO A 107 3.70 22.82 -12.13
CA PRO A 107 4.48 23.21 -13.29
C PRO A 107 5.92 22.70 -13.09
N LEU A 108 6.13 21.47 -13.49
CA LEU A 108 7.44 20.86 -13.47
C LEU A 108 8.08 21.14 -14.81
N ASP A 109 8.87 22.21 -14.88
CA ASP A 109 9.83 22.46 -15.97
C ASP A 109 10.98 21.44 -15.94
N LEU A 110 10.67 20.19 -15.57
CA LEU A 110 11.63 19.11 -15.51
C LEU A 110 11.42 18.23 -16.74
N PRO A 111 12.29 18.30 -17.75
CA PRO A 111 12.13 17.58 -19.02
C PRO A 111 12.09 16.05 -18.85
N ASP A 112 12.51 15.53 -17.71
CA ASP A 112 12.61 14.10 -17.42
C ASP A 112 11.84 13.70 -16.15
N PHE A 113 10.78 14.45 -15.76
CA PHE A 113 10.00 14.07 -14.59
C PHE A 113 9.15 12.83 -14.89
N PRO A 114 9.49 11.68 -14.33
CA PRO A 114 8.81 10.41 -14.63
C PRO A 114 7.46 10.25 -13.91
N GLY A 115 6.91 11.29 -13.31
CA GLY A 115 5.77 11.24 -12.41
C GLY A 115 6.17 10.89 -10.97
N VAL A 116 5.21 10.88 -10.06
CA VAL A 116 5.43 10.34 -8.71
C VAL A 116 5.46 8.83 -8.82
N GLN A 117 6.65 8.29 -8.70
CA GLN A 117 6.83 6.83 -8.70
C GLN A 117 6.68 6.32 -7.29
N ARG A 118 5.89 5.29 -7.11
CA ARG A 118 5.70 4.42 -5.94
C ARG A 118 6.15 4.94 -4.55
N ASP A 119 6.78 6.08 -4.46
CA ASP A 119 7.23 6.77 -3.23
C ASP A 119 7.91 5.84 -2.20
N GLY A 120 8.78 4.95 -2.70
CA GLY A 120 9.48 3.94 -1.89
C GLY A 120 8.67 2.66 -1.63
N ILE A 121 7.45 2.55 -2.11
CA ILE A 121 6.63 1.35 -1.94
C ILE A 121 7.18 0.23 -2.85
N PRO A 122 7.51 -0.96 -2.31
CA PRO A 122 8.02 -2.07 -3.10
C PRO A 122 7.06 -2.52 -4.20
N ILE A 123 7.62 -2.93 -5.35
CA ILE A 123 6.84 -3.55 -6.42
C ILE A 123 6.26 -4.87 -5.89
N GLY A 124 4.96 -5.09 -6.08
CA GLY A 124 4.27 -6.28 -5.60
C GLY A 124 3.48 -6.05 -4.31
N ASP A 125 3.69 -4.93 -3.60
CA ASP A 125 2.83 -4.57 -2.49
C ASP A 125 1.41 -4.27 -2.96
N ARG A 126 0.42 -4.71 -2.18
CA ARG A 126 -1.00 -4.49 -2.47
C ARG A 126 -1.44 -3.10 -2.09
N ILE A 127 -1.90 -2.31 -3.06
CA ILE A 127 -2.30 -0.91 -2.87
C ILE A 127 -3.83 -0.82 -2.82
N PHE A 128 -4.35 -0.02 -1.87
CA PHE A 128 -5.77 0.24 -1.68
C PHE A 128 -6.07 1.71 -1.94
N ARG A 129 -6.58 2.02 -3.14
CA ARG A 129 -6.89 3.38 -3.56
C ARG A 129 -7.99 3.41 -4.62
N MET A 130 -8.40 4.59 -5.01
CA MET A 130 -9.21 4.86 -6.21
C MET A 130 -8.44 5.86 -7.08
N PRO A 131 -7.86 5.43 -8.21
CA PRO A 131 -7.09 6.33 -9.06
C PRO A 131 -8.01 7.29 -9.83
N TYR A 132 -7.54 8.52 -10.02
CA TYR A 132 -8.17 9.55 -10.82
C TYR A 132 -7.43 9.69 -12.14
N PHE A 133 -8.17 9.93 -13.23
CA PHE A 133 -7.61 10.11 -14.56
C PHE A 133 -8.05 11.43 -15.16
N ASP A 134 -7.11 12.14 -15.78
CA ASP A 134 -7.34 13.37 -16.52
C ASP A 134 -8.03 13.10 -17.89
N PRO A 135 -8.43 14.15 -18.66
CA PRO A 135 -9.03 13.98 -20.00
C PRO A 135 -8.14 13.27 -21.02
N GLN A 136 -6.84 13.16 -20.77
CA GLN A 136 -5.87 12.45 -21.60
C GLN A 136 -5.66 10.99 -21.15
N GLY A 137 -6.37 10.55 -20.10
CA GLY A 137 -6.24 9.20 -19.54
C GLY A 137 -4.98 9.00 -18.70
N ARG A 138 -4.31 10.06 -18.29
CA ARG A 138 -3.15 10.01 -17.40
C ARG A 138 -3.62 10.08 -15.96
N MET A 139 -2.96 9.33 -15.07
CA MET A 139 -3.28 9.40 -13.65
C MET A 139 -2.95 10.79 -13.09
N THR A 140 -3.89 11.34 -12.32
CA THR A 140 -3.80 12.71 -11.77
C THR A 140 -4.17 12.74 -10.30
N ILE A 141 -3.62 13.72 -9.58
CA ILE A 141 -4.04 14.12 -8.24
C ILE A 141 -4.93 15.38 -8.27
N GLN A 142 -5.14 15.94 -9.44
CA GLN A 142 -5.94 17.15 -9.61
C GLN A 142 -7.44 16.82 -9.65
N GLN A 143 -8.15 17.03 -8.56
CA GLN A 143 -9.61 16.83 -8.52
C GLN A 143 -10.33 17.63 -9.61
N TRP A 144 -9.92 18.86 -9.83
CA TRP A 144 -10.53 19.77 -10.83
C TRP A 144 -10.25 19.39 -12.28
N ASN A 145 -9.25 18.54 -12.53
CA ASN A 145 -8.90 18.05 -13.87
C ASN A 145 -9.27 16.57 -14.06
N THR A 146 -10.06 16.00 -13.14
CA THR A 146 -10.47 14.60 -13.21
C THR A 146 -11.61 14.42 -14.21
N ALA A 147 -11.39 13.56 -15.20
CA ALA A 147 -12.38 13.17 -16.20
C ALA A 147 -13.01 11.81 -15.92
N SER A 148 -12.28 10.90 -15.25
CA SER A 148 -12.77 9.57 -14.92
C SER A 148 -12.07 9.00 -13.68
N PHE A 149 -12.65 7.93 -13.15
CA PHE A 149 -12.10 7.20 -12.01
C PHE A 149 -11.77 5.78 -12.44
N GLY A 150 -10.69 5.23 -11.89
CA GLY A 150 -10.36 3.82 -12.03
C GLY A 150 -11.12 2.94 -11.05
N VAL A 151 -10.69 1.70 -10.94
CA VAL A 151 -11.31 0.74 -10.01
C VAL A 151 -11.09 1.21 -8.57
N ASP A 152 -12.17 1.19 -7.79
CA ASP A 152 -12.11 1.58 -6.37
C ASP A 152 -11.71 0.38 -5.51
N TYR A 153 -10.44 0.27 -5.20
CA TYR A 153 -9.88 -0.78 -4.34
C TYR A 153 -9.86 -0.41 -2.85
N ARG A 154 -10.37 0.74 -2.45
CA ARG A 154 -10.46 1.11 -1.03
C ARG A 154 -11.28 0.08 -0.24
N ILE A 155 -11.00 0.00 1.05
CA ILE A 155 -11.67 -0.96 1.94
C ILE A 155 -12.96 -0.31 2.47
N GLY A 156 -14.11 -0.82 2.06
CA GLY A 156 -15.43 -0.30 2.45
C GLY A 156 -15.75 -0.49 3.94
N PRO A 157 -16.73 0.27 4.49
CA PRO A 157 -17.14 0.11 5.87
C PRO A 157 -17.71 -1.31 6.09
N ARG A 158 -17.24 -1.99 7.14
CA ARG A 158 -17.55 -3.39 7.46
C ARG A 158 -17.22 -4.40 6.35
N GLU A 159 -16.42 -3.99 5.39
CA GLU A 159 -15.88 -4.88 4.36
C GLU A 159 -14.67 -5.63 4.88
N THR A 160 -14.57 -6.91 4.51
CA THR A 160 -13.35 -7.71 4.64
C THR A 160 -12.79 -7.95 3.24
N LYS A 161 -11.56 -7.53 3.01
CA LYS A 161 -10.78 -7.92 1.83
C LYS A 161 -9.81 -9.01 2.23
N ILE A 162 -9.64 -10.00 1.35
CA ILE A 162 -8.66 -11.09 1.55
C ILE A 162 -7.72 -11.07 0.36
N GLU A 163 -6.46 -10.80 0.66
CA GLU A 163 -5.38 -10.81 -0.31
C GLU A 163 -4.58 -12.11 -0.16
N THR A 164 -4.03 -12.59 -1.26
CA THR A 164 -3.32 -13.87 -1.32
C THR A 164 -1.89 -13.64 -1.83
N PHE A 165 -0.95 -14.32 -1.22
CA PHE A 165 0.47 -14.27 -1.51
C PHE A 165 0.98 -15.70 -1.65
N THR A 166 1.28 -16.13 -2.86
CA THR A 166 1.88 -17.44 -3.11
C THR A 166 3.39 -17.30 -3.08
N PHE A 167 4.00 -17.85 -2.08
CA PHE A 167 5.44 -17.74 -1.84
C PHE A 167 6.12 -19.10 -2.02
N PRO A 168 6.89 -19.31 -3.08
CA PRO A 168 7.75 -20.48 -3.17
C PRO A 168 8.91 -20.35 -2.19
N ILE A 169 9.02 -21.29 -1.26
CA ILE A 169 10.12 -21.29 -0.29
C ILE A 169 11.43 -21.44 -1.05
N PRO A 170 12.40 -20.52 -0.91
CA PRO A 170 13.68 -20.63 -1.59
C PRO A 170 14.43 -21.91 -1.21
N ASP A 171 15.10 -22.55 -2.19
CA ASP A 171 15.89 -23.77 -1.97
C ASP A 171 17.00 -23.59 -0.92
N ASN A 172 17.47 -22.37 -0.73
CA ASN A 172 18.49 -22.01 0.25
C ASN A 172 17.91 -21.42 1.55
N ALA A 173 16.59 -21.48 1.75
CA ALA A 173 15.99 -21.04 3.01
C ALA A 173 16.48 -21.91 4.16
N THR A 174 16.81 -21.28 5.26
CA THR A 174 17.30 -21.99 6.46
C THR A 174 16.15 -22.72 7.14
N ALA A 175 16.33 -24.02 7.36
CA ALA A 175 15.35 -24.84 8.10
C ALA A 175 15.10 -24.28 9.50
N GLY A 176 13.85 -24.36 9.95
CA GLY A 176 13.38 -23.82 11.21
C GLY A 176 12.15 -22.93 11.07
N GLU A 177 11.90 -22.10 12.06
CA GLU A 177 10.78 -21.17 12.05
C GLU A 177 11.05 -20.05 11.03
N MET A 178 10.13 -19.90 10.06
CA MET A 178 10.05 -18.76 9.16
C MET A 178 8.92 -17.86 9.60
N LYS A 179 9.26 -16.64 10.00
CA LYS A 179 8.33 -15.62 10.45
C LYS A 179 7.75 -14.90 9.23
N ILE A 180 6.43 -14.73 9.21
CA ILE A 180 5.72 -13.99 8.17
C ILE A 180 5.09 -12.76 8.82
N THR A 181 5.45 -11.58 8.32
CA THR A 181 4.96 -10.29 8.81
C THR A 181 4.12 -9.63 7.73
N ALA A 182 2.87 -9.35 8.04
CA ALA A 182 1.99 -8.53 7.21
C ALA A 182 1.84 -7.15 7.86
N THR A 183 2.14 -6.08 7.12
CA THR A 183 2.11 -4.70 7.61
C THR A 183 1.23 -3.84 6.71
N LEU A 184 0.18 -3.27 7.25
CA LEU A 184 -0.65 -2.29 6.56
C LEU A 184 -0.11 -0.91 6.85
N ASN A 185 0.31 -0.22 5.80
CA ASN A 185 0.90 1.10 5.84
C ASN A 185 -0.06 2.15 5.29
N TYR A 186 0.08 3.37 5.76
CA TYR A 186 -0.66 4.55 5.32
C TYR A 186 0.29 5.73 5.20
N GLN A 187 0.16 6.48 4.12
CA GLN A 187 0.84 7.74 3.91
C GLN A 187 -0.21 8.80 3.57
N LYS A 188 -0.21 9.89 4.34
CA LYS A 188 -1.21 10.95 4.23
C LYS A 188 -1.01 11.81 3.00
N LEU A 189 0.24 12.07 2.66
CA LEU A 189 0.65 12.91 1.54
C LEU A 189 1.89 12.31 0.88
N MET A 190 1.90 12.25 -0.43
CA MET A 190 3.06 11.76 -1.18
C MET A 190 4.25 12.69 -0.99
N THR A 191 5.44 12.14 -0.81
CA THR A 191 6.69 12.89 -0.57
C THR A 191 6.96 13.99 -1.59
N PRO A 192 6.80 13.78 -2.92
CA PRO A 192 7.00 14.85 -3.89
C PRO A 192 6.01 16.01 -3.77
N VAL A 193 4.77 15.72 -3.36
CA VAL A 193 3.75 16.75 -3.13
C VAL A 193 4.08 17.53 -1.85
N ALA A 194 4.51 16.85 -0.79
CA ALA A 194 4.95 17.49 0.43
C ALA A 194 6.14 18.43 0.19
N GLY A 195 7.12 17.99 -0.59
CA GLY A 195 8.26 18.81 -1.00
C GLY A 195 7.86 20.04 -1.83
N PHE A 196 6.93 19.87 -2.77
CA PHE A 196 6.42 21.00 -3.58
C PHE A 196 5.65 22.02 -2.73
N LEU A 197 4.87 21.56 -1.77
CA LEU A 197 4.08 22.42 -0.87
C LEU A 197 4.92 23.02 0.27
N GLU A 198 6.19 22.63 0.38
CA GLU A 198 7.10 23.03 1.47
C GLU A 198 6.50 22.77 2.85
N VAL A 199 5.72 21.68 2.96
CA VAL A 199 5.17 21.25 4.25
C VAL A 199 6.19 20.40 5.03
N PRO A 200 6.06 20.30 6.37
CA PRO A 200 6.96 19.48 7.17
C PRO A 200 7.02 18.01 6.69
N GLU A 201 8.20 17.39 6.78
CA GLU A 201 8.41 16.00 6.36
C GLU A 201 7.47 15.01 7.07
N GLU A 202 7.04 15.32 8.29
CA GLU A 202 6.10 14.52 9.08
C GLU A 202 4.73 14.36 8.38
N GLU A 203 4.39 15.27 7.46
CA GLU A 203 3.16 15.16 6.68
C GLU A 203 3.20 14.04 5.63
N ALA A 204 4.40 13.65 5.21
CA ALA A 204 4.66 12.53 4.29
C ALA A 204 5.16 11.26 5.00
N GLU A 205 5.17 11.23 6.33
CA GLU A 205 5.61 10.08 7.09
C GLU A 205 4.70 8.86 6.88
N VAL A 206 5.33 7.70 6.76
CA VAL A 206 4.61 6.42 6.67
C VAL A 206 4.17 5.98 8.07
N ILE A 207 2.87 5.76 8.21
CA ILE A 207 2.25 5.32 9.46
C ILE A 207 1.87 3.84 9.33
N VAL A 208 2.33 3.01 10.26
CA VAL A 208 1.85 1.64 10.37
C VAL A 208 0.44 1.66 10.97
N VAL A 209 -0.56 1.30 10.16
CA VAL A 209 -1.97 1.19 10.56
C VAL A 209 -2.18 -0.01 11.45
N ASN A 210 -1.64 -1.14 11.03
CA ASN A 210 -1.67 -2.40 11.77
C ASN A 210 -0.58 -3.35 11.26
N GLN A 211 -0.20 -4.30 12.10
CA GLN A 211 0.76 -5.33 11.77
C GLN A 211 0.30 -6.67 12.36
N TYR A 212 0.49 -7.75 11.61
CA TYR A 212 0.20 -9.10 12.06
C TYR A 212 1.36 -10.04 11.77
N LEU A 213 1.61 -10.94 12.70
CA LEU A 213 2.72 -11.88 12.64
C LEU A 213 2.19 -13.30 12.72
N THR A 214 2.63 -14.14 11.79
CA THR A 214 2.41 -15.58 11.78
C THR A 214 3.70 -16.32 11.41
N HIS A 215 3.69 -17.61 11.33
CA HIS A 215 4.87 -18.41 11.01
C HIS A 215 4.53 -19.71 10.27
N VAL A 216 5.51 -20.23 9.56
CA VAL A 216 5.56 -21.61 9.04
C VAL A 216 6.87 -22.25 9.47
N THR A 217 6.92 -23.57 9.50
CA THR A 217 8.15 -24.32 9.78
C THR A 217 8.74 -24.82 8.46
N VAL A 218 9.94 -24.37 8.13
CA VAL A 218 10.71 -24.90 6.99
C VAL A 218 11.41 -26.17 7.47
N LEU A 219 11.05 -27.29 6.86
CA LEU A 219 11.66 -28.59 7.13
C LEU A 219 13.04 -28.70 6.49
N PRO A 220 13.95 -29.52 7.02
CA PRO A 220 15.29 -29.70 6.47
C PRO A 220 15.27 -30.46 5.14
#